data_832fb3f81e37136c6884ef2af801fda4
#
_entry.id   832fb3f81e37136c6884ef2af801fda4
#
_cell.length_a   1.000
_cell.length_b   1.000
_cell.length_c   1.000
_cell.angle_alpha   90.00
_cell.angle_beta   90.00
_cell.angle_gamma   90.00
#
_symmetry.space_group_name_H-M   'P 1'
#
loop_
_entity.id
_entity.type
_entity.pdbx_description
1 polymer ?
#
loop_
_entity_poly.entity_id
_entity_poly.type
_entity_poly.pdbx_seq_one_letter_code
_entity_poly.pdbx_strand_id
1 'polypeptide(L)'
;MKKIFLIAFFLILTKNSFASIKENIISKLTEVENISFEFEQNINGKIESGNCIIEYPRKINCKYNSSNKKILISNGKSLVIKTLSSYYIYPLKKTPLNTILDKDFLLKKIKNLKERDIDKKFVNFSFLENENQINLFFDKITFNLIGWQTIDIYQNISITYLSSIKRNQKLKENLFLLPQKK
;
A
#
# COMPACT_ATOMS: atom_id res chain seq x y z
N MET A 1 -57.14 -15.28 15.48
CA MET A 1 -55.79 -15.89 15.74
C MET A 1 -54.91 -16.06 14.50
N LYS A 2 -55.34 -15.77 13.26
CA LYS A 2 -54.52 -15.93 12.03
C LYS A 2 -53.57 -14.75 11.70
N LYS A 3 -53.76 -13.56 12.31
CA LYS A 3 -52.92 -12.37 12.01
C LYS A 3 -51.62 -12.27 12.80
N ILE A 4 -51.47 -12.98 13.90
CA ILE A 4 -50.25 -12.95 14.76
C ILE A 4 -49.15 -13.82 14.15
N PHE A 5 -49.47 -14.83 13.38
CA PHE A 5 -48.50 -15.76 12.79
C PHE A 5 -47.70 -15.13 11.60
N LEU A 6 -48.24 -14.11 10.96
CA LEU A 6 -47.61 -13.48 9.80
C LEU A 6 -46.53 -12.47 10.21
N ILE A 7 -46.61 -11.88 11.42
CA ILE A 7 -45.64 -10.91 11.93
C ILE A 7 -44.37 -11.61 12.44
N ALA A 8 -44.52 -12.80 13.01
CA ALA A 8 -43.37 -13.60 13.50
C ALA A 8 -42.47 -14.13 12.38
N PHE A 9 -43.01 -14.35 11.18
CA PHE A 9 -42.25 -14.86 10.03
C PHE A 9 -41.36 -13.81 9.38
N PHE A 10 -41.67 -12.50 9.53
CA PHE A 10 -40.90 -11.40 8.93
C PHE A 10 -39.65 -11.01 9.73
N LEU A 11 -39.53 -11.45 11.01
CA LEU A 11 -38.41 -11.12 11.89
C LEU A 11 -37.18 -12.07 11.73
N ILE A 12 -37.32 -13.16 10.97
CA ILE A 12 -36.27 -14.18 10.82
C ILE A 12 -35.30 -13.88 9.65
N LEU A 13 -35.55 -12.83 8.84
CA LEU A 13 -34.77 -12.55 7.62
C LEU A 13 -33.66 -11.51 7.78
N THR A 14 -33.33 -11.07 8.97
CA THR A 14 -32.13 -10.26 9.18
C THR A 14 -30.89 -11.13 9.08
N LYS A 15 -30.46 -11.44 7.87
CA LYS A 15 -29.09 -11.97 7.65
C LYS A 15 -28.13 -10.87 8.12
N ASN A 16 -27.48 -11.10 9.24
CA ASN A 16 -26.31 -10.33 9.62
C ASN A 16 -25.24 -10.59 8.55
N SER A 17 -25.21 -9.75 7.52
CA SER A 17 -24.14 -9.76 6.53
C SER A 17 -22.90 -9.16 7.20
N PHE A 18 -22.06 -10.01 7.78
CA PHE A 18 -20.72 -9.57 8.17
C PHE A 18 -19.95 -9.23 6.90
N ALA A 19 -19.44 -8.01 6.82
CA ALA A 19 -18.58 -7.62 5.72
C ALA A 19 -17.40 -8.60 5.61
N SER A 20 -17.10 -9.05 4.40
CA SER A 20 -15.95 -9.92 4.18
C SER A 20 -14.66 -9.19 4.52
N ILE A 21 -13.57 -9.93 4.80
CA ILE A 21 -12.26 -9.33 5.06
C ILE A 21 -11.86 -8.42 3.90
N LYS A 22 -12.13 -8.82 2.66
CA LYS A 22 -11.88 -8.02 1.46
C LYS A 22 -12.67 -6.70 1.46
N GLU A 23 -13.94 -6.72 1.82
CA GLU A 23 -14.76 -5.51 1.92
C GLU A 23 -14.24 -4.55 2.98
N ASN A 24 -13.81 -5.08 4.12
CA ASN A 24 -13.17 -4.27 5.18
C ASN A 24 -11.86 -3.65 4.71
N ILE A 25 -11.01 -4.39 3.99
CA ILE A 25 -9.76 -3.87 3.38
C ILE A 25 -10.09 -2.76 2.37
N ILE A 26 -11.08 -2.97 1.50
CA ILE A 26 -11.51 -1.97 0.50
C ILE A 26 -12.02 -0.71 1.20
N SER A 27 -12.91 -0.83 2.18
CA SER A 27 -13.41 0.29 2.96
C SER A 27 -12.28 1.06 3.61
N LYS A 28 -11.38 0.34 4.28
CA LYS A 28 -10.23 0.93 4.96
C LYS A 28 -9.28 1.67 4.03
N LEU A 29 -8.94 1.06 2.89
CA LEU A 29 -8.07 1.68 1.89
C LEU A 29 -8.74 2.90 1.23
N THR A 30 -10.06 2.89 1.07
CA THR A 30 -10.83 4.02 0.50
C THR A 30 -10.69 5.28 1.37
N GLU A 31 -10.75 5.13 2.70
CA GLU A 31 -10.66 6.22 3.67
C GLU A 31 -9.25 6.84 3.78
N VAL A 32 -8.22 6.15 3.29
CA VAL A 32 -6.84 6.60 3.44
C VAL A 32 -6.50 7.68 2.41
N GLU A 33 -6.15 8.87 2.87
CA GLU A 33 -5.59 9.96 2.05
C GLU A 33 -4.07 9.96 2.09
N ASN A 34 -3.51 9.72 3.27
CA ASN A 34 -2.07 9.59 3.46
C ASN A 34 -1.74 8.59 4.56
N ILE A 35 -0.52 8.03 4.49
CA ILE A 35 0.06 7.18 5.52
C ILE A 35 1.49 7.60 5.79
N SER A 36 1.89 7.58 7.07
CA SER A 36 3.28 7.64 7.50
C SER A 36 3.63 6.34 8.22
N PHE A 37 4.83 5.84 7.99
CA PHE A 37 5.25 4.54 8.51
C PHE A 37 6.78 4.42 8.58
N GLU A 38 7.25 3.54 9.42
CA GLU A 38 8.60 3.00 9.38
C GLU A 38 8.61 1.82 8.42
N PHE A 39 9.70 1.65 7.68
CA PHE A 39 9.83 0.53 6.76
C PHE A 39 11.15 -0.23 6.95
N GLU A 40 11.08 -1.52 6.66
CA GLU A 40 12.22 -2.37 6.34
C GLU A 40 12.03 -2.91 4.94
N GLN A 41 13.04 -2.76 4.11
CA GLN A 41 13.03 -3.22 2.72
C GLN A 41 14.19 -4.17 2.48
N ASN A 42 13.90 -5.33 1.88
CA ASN A 42 14.88 -6.27 1.40
C ASN A 42 14.88 -6.27 -0.12
N ILE A 43 16.02 -5.96 -0.74
CA ILE A 43 16.20 -5.99 -2.19
C ILE A 43 17.32 -6.99 -2.48
N ASN A 44 16.95 -8.19 -2.96
CA ASN A 44 17.91 -9.26 -3.27
C ASN A 44 18.90 -9.54 -2.11
N GLY A 45 18.40 -9.57 -0.87
CA GLY A 45 19.20 -9.82 0.32
C GLY A 45 19.82 -8.58 0.97
N LYS A 46 19.82 -7.42 0.30
CA LYS A 46 20.25 -6.15 0.91
C LYS A 46 19.11 -5.54 1.71
N ILE A 47 19.30 -5.37 3.00
CA ILE A 47 18.32 -4.77 3.91
C ILE A 47 18.58 -3.28 4.03
N GLU A 48 17.52 -2.48 3.88
CA GLU A 48 17.49 -1.05 4.10
C GLU A 48 16.26 -0.71 4.96
N SER A 49 16.36 0.30 5.80
CA SER A 49 15.24 0.78 6.63
C SER A 49 15.13 2.29 6.60
N GLY A 50 14.02 2.81 7.11
CA GLY A 50 13.80 4.25 7.19
C GLY A 50 12.36 4.60 7.51
N ASN A 51 11.99 5.83 7.18
CA ASN A 51 10.65 6.37 7.38
C ASN A 51 10.10 6.87 6.06
N CYS A 52 8.84 6.57 5.76
CA CYS A 52 8.15 7.05 4.57
C CYS A 52 6.84 7.75 4.92
N ILE A 53 6.45 8.67 4.04
CA ILE A 53 5.11 9.24 3.98
C ILE A 53 4.60 9.06 2.55
N ILE A 54 3.43 8.46 2.40
CA ILE A 54 2.69 8.40 1.15
C ILE A 54 1.50 9.34 1.25
N GLU A 55 1.27 10.15 0.23
CA GLU A 55 0.03 10.89 -0.01
C GLU A 55 -0.55 10.42 -1.35
N TYR A 56 -1.74 9.87 -1.29
CA TYR A 56 -2.43 9.43 -2.49
C TYR A 56 -3.05 10.61 -3.25
N PRO A 57 -3.03 10.59 -4.60
CA PRO A 57 -2.36 9.59 -5.41
C PRO A 57 -0.86 9.90 -5.64
N ARG A 58 -0.04 8.87 -5.72
CA ARG A 58 1.28 8.82 -6.38
C ARG A 58 2.40 9.67 -5.76
N LYS A 59 2.22 10.25 -4.59
CA LYS A 59 3.29 10.97 -3.90
C LYS A 59 3.89 10.12 -2.79
N ILE A 60 5.21 10.14 -2.66
CA ILE A 60 5.94 9.46 -1.59
C ILE A 60 7.19 10.25 -1.22
N ASN A 61 7.52 10.26 0.05
CA ASN A 61 8.78 10.78 0.57
C ASN A 61 9.33 9.79 1.59
N CYS A 62 10.47 9.18 1.27
CA CYS A 62 11.18 8.26 2.15
C CYS A 62 12.56 8.79 2.49
N LYS A 63 12.92 8.70 3.77
CA LYS A 63 14.26 8.95 4.29
C LYS A 63 14.81 7.63 4.81
N TYR A 64 15.94 7.21 4.27
CA TYR A 64 16.61 5.97 4.65
C TYR A 64 17.57 6.16 5.81
N ASN A 65 17.66 5.19 6.68
CA ASN A 65 18.64 5.11 7.77
C ASN A 65 19.99 4.64 7.20
N SER A 66 20.59 5.48 6.37
CA SER A 66 21.84 5.14 5.68
C SER A 66 22.86 6.27 5.82
N SER A 67 24.14 5.92 5.94
CA SER A 67 25.26 6.88 6.06
C SER A 67 25.35 7.83 4.86
N ASN A 68 24.94 7.40 3.67
CA ASN A 68 24.93 8.22 2.45
C ASN A 68 23.70 9.13 2.33
N LYS A 69 22.87 9.27 3.38
CA LYS A 69 21.67 10.12 3.44
C LYS A 69 20.72 9.90 2.26
N LYS A 70 20.49 8.65 1.90
CA LYS A 70 19.58 8.28 0.82
C LYS A 70 18.16 8.78 1.10
N ILE A 71 17.56 9.43 0.10
CA ILE A 71 16.14 9.79 0.07
C ILE A 71 15.52 9.32 -1.23
N LEU A 72 14.20 9.01 -1.17
CA LEU A 72 13.38 8.69 -2.33
C LEU A 72 12.14 9.56 -2.28
N ILE A 73 11.91 10.37 -3.33
CA ILE A 73 10.78 11.28 -3.37
C ILE A 73 10.08 11.18 -4.72
N SER A 74 8.75 11.09 -4.69
CA SER A 74 7.91 11.27 -5.88
C SER A 74 6.92 12.42 -5.67
N ASN A 75 6.77 13.25 -6.70
CA ASN A 75 5.76 14.30 -6.79
C ASN A 75 4.48 13.87 -7.57
N GLY A 76 4.34 12.57 -7.86
CA GLY A 76 3.26 12.01 -8.67
C GLY A 76 3.59 11.85 -10.17
N LYS A 77 4.65 12.49 -10.67
CA LYS A 77 5.11 12.40 -12.07
C LYS A 77 6.50 11.78 -12.18
N SER A 78 7.42 12.27 -11.38
CA SER A 78 8.82 11.83 -11.36
C SER A 78 9.16 11.22 -10.01
N LEU A 79 10.03 10.23 -10.01
CA LEU A 79 10.65 9.62 -8.86
C LEU A 79 12.12 10.01 -8.83
N VAL A 80 12.59 10.60 -7.73
CA VAL A 80 13.98 10.94 -7.50
C VAL A 80 14.55 10.06 -6.39
N ILE A 81 15.71 9.48 -6.64
CA ILE A 81 16.56 8.85 -5.63
C ILE A 81 17.83 9.67 -5.53
N LYS A 82 18.09 10.24 -4.35
CA LYS A 82 19.26 11.08 -4.08
C LYS A 82 20.02 10.55 -2.88
N THR A 83 21.35 10.60 -2.99
CA THR A 83 22.31 10.37 -1.90
C THR A 83 23.26 11.55 -1.77
N LEU A 84 24.29 11.47 -0.94
CA LEU A 84 25.36 12.48 -0.88
C LEU A 84 26.12 12.61 -2.21
N SER A 85 26.27 11.49 -2.95
CA SER A 85 27.13 11.42 -4.15
C SER A 85 26.39 11.13 -5.44
N SER A 86 25.08 10.85 -5.39
CA SER A 86 24.31 10.44 -6.58
C SER A 86 22.93 11.08 -6.64
N TYR A 87 22.44 11.25 -7.87
CA TYR A 87 21.10 11.78 -8.15
C TYR A 87 20.54 11.07 -9.38
N TYR A 88 19.43 10.36 -9.19
CA TYR A 88 18.73 9.65 -10.24
C TYR A 88 17.29 10.14 -10.32
N ILE A 89 16.79 10.34 -11.53
CA ILE A 89 15.41 10.72 -11.78
C ILE A 89 14.79 9.75 -12.79
N TYR A 90 13.59 9.27 -12.48
CA TYR A 90 12.83 8.32 -13.29
C TYR A 90 11.41 8.83 -13.50
N PRO A 91 10.79 8.59 -14.67
CA PRO A 91 9.34 8.71 -14.80
C PRO A 91 8.67 7.71 -13.84
N LEU A 92 7.84 8.18 -12.90
CA LEU A 92 7.20 7.30 -11.91
C LEU A 92 6.43 6.16 -12.57
N LYS A 93 5.73 6.44 -13.69
CA LYS A 93 4.96 5.46 -14.46
C LYS A 93 5.74 4.25 -14.97
N LYS A 94 7.08 4.34 -15.03
CA LYS A 94 7.98 3.25 -15.43
C LYS A 94 8.49 2.42 -14.24
N THR A 95 7.98 2.65 -13.05
CA THR A 95 8.40 1.95 -11.83
C THR A 95 7.24 1.18 -11.21
N PRO A 96 7.48 0.05 -10.53
CA PRO A 96 6.42 -0.67 -9.79
C PRO A 96 5.74 0.19 -8.72
N LEU A 97 6.44 1.20 -8.17
CA LEU A 97 5.87 2.14 -7.21
C LEU A 97 4.67 2.90 -7.76
N ASN A 98 4.60 3.17 -9.07
CA ASN A 98 3.44 3.82 -9.67
C ASN A 98 2.14 3.08 -9.34
N THR A 99 2.17 1.76 -9.42
CA THR A 99 1.02 0.90 -9.14
C THR A 99 0.67 0.92 -7.65
N ILE A 100 1.67 0.81 -6.77
CA ILE A 100 1.48 0.78 -5.32
C ILE A 100 0.96 2.12 -4.80
N LEU A 101 1.38 3.22 -5.41
CA LEU A 101 0.99 4.58 -5.04
C LEU A 101 -0.31 5.05 -5.71
N ASP A 102 -0.93 4.24 -6.56
CA ASP A 102 -2.22 4.54 -7.20
C ASP A 102 -3.36 3.82 -6.45
N LYS A 103 -3.95 4.51 -5.46
CA LYS A 103 -5.02 3.95 -4.62
C LYS A 103 -6.22 3.46 -5.44
N ASP A 104 -6.66 4.23 -6.42
CA ASP A 104 -7.84 3.89 -7.22
C ASP A 104 -7.60 2.64 -8.07
N PHE A 105 -6.38 2.53 -8.62
CA PHE A 105 -5.95 1.33 -9.32
C PHE A 105 -5.93 0.12 -8.38
N LEU A 106 -5.36 0.25 -7.17
CA LEU A 106 -5.33 -0.83 -6.18
C LEU A 106 -6.72 -1.28 -5.78
N LEU A 107 -7.63 -0.35 -5.49
CA LEU A 107 -9.03 -0.64 -5.15
C LEU A 107 -9.72 -1.42 -6.27
N LYS A 108 -9.53 -0.99 -7.53
CA LYS A 108 -10.08 -1.69 -8.70
C LYS A 108 -9.53 -3.11 -8.83
N LYS A 109 -8.23 -3.30 -8.62
CA LYS A 109 -7.60 -4.64 -8.67
C LYS A 109 -8.11 -5.52 -7.53
N ILE A 110 -8.09 -5.06 -6.28
CA ILE A 110 -8.50 -5.83 -5.09
C ILE A 110 -9.95 -6.31 -5.23
N LYS A 111 -10.86 -5.49 -5.75
CA LYS A 111 -12.27 -5.88 -5.99
C LYS A 111 -12.39 -7.15 -6.82
N ASN A 112 -11.54 -7.32 -7.82
CA ASN A 112 -11.59 -8.41 -8.81
C ASN A 112 -10.67 -9.59 -8.49
N LEU A 113 -9.83 -9.49 -7.47
CA LEU A 113 -8.90 -10.54 -7.08
C LEU A 113 -9.48 -11.42 -5.97
N LYS A 114 -9.05 -12.67 -5.96
CA LYS A 114 -9.28 -13.57 -4.82
C LYS A 114 -8.20 -13.31 -3.78
N GLU A 115 -8.63 -13.11 -2.53
CA GLU A 115 -7.74 -13.03 -1.41
C GLU A 115 -7.14 -14.41 -1.07
N ARG A 116 -5.88 -14.39 -0.62
CA ARG A 116 -5.20 -15.56 -0.05
C ARG A 116 -4.87 -15.29 1.41
N ASP A 117 -5.35 -16.16 2.28
CA ASP A 117 -5.02 -16.13 3.72
C ASP A 117 -3.60 -16.69 3.92
N ILE A 118 -2.77 -15.99 4.67
CA ILE A 118 -1.41 -16.41 5.04
C ILE A 118 -1.33 -16.48 6.56
N ASP A 119 -1.09 -17.67 7.09
CA ASP A 119 -0.86 -17.99 8.50
C ASP A 119 -1.96 -17.43 9.44
N LYS A 120 -3.18 -17.24 8.92
CA LYS A 120 -4.32 -16.62 9.63
C LYS A 120 -4.03 -15.20 10.15
N LYS A 121 -2.90 -14.59 9.78
CA LYS A 121 -2.47 -13.25 10.21
C LYS A 121 -2.61 -12.21 9.10
N PHE A 122 -2.36 -12.59 7.86
CA PHE A 122 -2.28 -11.67 6.73
C PHE A 122 -3.22 -12.11 5.62
N VAL A 123 -3.66 -11.12 4.84
CA VAL A 123 -4.36 -11.33 3.58
C VAL A 123 -3.49 -10.81 2.46
N ASN A 124 -3.29 -11.63 1.44
CA ASN A 124 -2.48 -11.31 0.27
C ASN A 124 -3.36 -11.19 -0.97
N PHE A 125 -3.09 -10.16 -1.77
CA PHE A 125 -3.57 -10.02 -3.15
C PHE A 125 -2.38 -10.01 -4.09
N SER A 126 -2.41 -10.89 -5.09
CA SER A 126 -1.32 -11.07 -6.06
C SER A 126 -1.83 -10.81 -7.47
N PHE A 127 -1.09 -10.04 -8.26
CA PHE A 127 -1.40 -9.75 -9.66
C PHE A 127 -0.15 -9.37 -10.45
N LEU A 128 -0.26 -9.50 -11.77
CA LEU A 128 0.77 -9.05 -12.70
C LEU A 128 0.40 -7.67 -13.26
N GLU A 129 1.37 -6.76 -13.27
CA GLU A 129 1.22 -5.41 -13.87
C GLU A 129 2.54 -4.96 -14.48
N ASN A 130 2.52 -4.60 -15.78
CA ASN A 130 3.72 -4.19 -16.53
C ASN A 130 4.90 -5.15 -16.35
N GLU A 131 4.65 -6.46 -16.52
CA GLU A 131 5.63 -7.55 -16.40
C GLU A 131 6.21 -7.73 -14.98
N ASN A 132 5.71 -7.00 -13.98
CA ASN A 132 6.09 -7.16 -12.59
C ASN A 132 5.00 -7.93 -11.85
N GLN A 133 5.38 -8.95 -11.10
CA GLN A 133 4.47 -9.56 -10.14
C GLN A 133 4.43 -8.69 -8.89
N ILE A 134 3.23 -8.31 -8.48
CA ILE A 134 2.98 -7.47 -7.30
C ILE A 134 2.17 -8.28 -6.31
N ASN A 135 2.65 -8.34 -5.07
CA ASN A 135 1.96 -8.92 -3.94
C ASN A 135 1.71 -7.81 -2.90
N LEU A 136 0.46 -7.64 -2.49
CA LEU A 136 0.07 -6.72 -1.42
C LEU A 136 -0.29 -7.52 -0.18
N PHE A 137 0.16 -7.08 0.97
CA PHE A 137 -0.11 -7.74 2.24
C PHE A 137 -0.90 -6.80 3.16
N PHE A 138 -2.02 -7.29 3.67
CA PHE A 138 -2.87 -6.58 4.60
C PHE A 138 -2.96 -7.33 5.91
N ASP A 139 -2.94 -6.61 7.01
CA ASP A 139 -3.20 -7.17 8.32
C ASP A 139 -4.69 -7.57 8.45
N LYS A 140 -4.95 -8.76 8.95
CA LYS A 140 -6.29 -9.35 8.98
C LYS A 140 -7.20 -8.75 10.04
N ILE A 141 -6.63 -8.07 11.04
CA ILE A 141 -7.35 -7.47 12.16
C ILE A 141 -7.57 -5.97 11.91
N THR A 142 -6.52 -5.26 11.54
CA THR A 142 -6.57 -3.81 11.35
C THR A 142 -6.91 -3.39 9.93
N PHE A 143 -6.85 -4.33 8.96
CA PHE A 143 -7.06 -4.14 7.52
C PHE A 143 -6.10 -3.13 6.89
N ASN A 144 -5.01 -2.80 7.56
CA ASN A 144 -3.98 -1.90 7.03
C ASN A 144 -3.11 -2.63 6.01
N LEU A 145 -2.66 -1.90 4.99
CA LEU A 145 -1.55 -2.34 4.16
C LEU A 145 -0.29 -2.37 5.04
N ILE A 146 0.31 -3.54 5.19
CA ILE A 146 1.49 -3.79 6.03
C ILE A 146 2.72 -4.15 5.21
N GLY A 147 2.61 -4.17 3.90
CA GLY A 147 3.75 -4.42 3.04
C GLY A 147 3.37 -4.74 1.61
N TRP A 148 4.38 -4.80 0.80
CA TRP A 148 4.28 -5.26 -0.58
C TRP A 148 5.57 -5.95 -1.02
N GLN A 149 5.43 -6.81 -2.02
CA GLN A 149 6.54 -7.42 -2.73
C GLN A 149 6.38 -7.14 -4.22
N THR A 150 7.49 -6.86 -4.88
CA THR A 150 7.56 -6.79 -6.33
C THR A 150 8.63 -7.76 -6.83
N ILE A 151 8.33 -8.45 -7.93
CA ILE A 151 9.27 -9.32 -8.63
C ILE A 151 9.28 -8.85 -10.07
N ASP A 152 10.46 -8.45 -10.57
CA ASP A 152 10.62 -8.00 -11.94
C ASP A 152 10.88 -9.16 -12.92
N ILE A 153 10.98 -8.87 -14.22
CA ILE A 153 11.22 -9.87 -15.27
C ILE A 153 12.57 -10.60 -15.11
N TYR A 154 13.50 -10.01 -14.39
CA TYR A 154 14.82 -10.61 -14.10
C TYR A 154 14.84 -11.38 -12.78
N GLN A 155 13.64 -11.61 -12.17
CA GLN A 155 13.47 -12.26 -10.88
C GLN A 155 14.11 -11.50 -9.70
N ASN A 156 14.35 -10.19 -9.84
CA ASN A 156 14.76 -9.38 -8.71
C ASN A 156 13.59 -9.19 -7.75
N ILE A 157 13.79 -9.59 -6.51
CA ILE A 157 12.79 -9.52 -5.46
C ILE A 157 13.04 -8.29 -4.60
N SER A 158 11.99 -7.46 -4.45
CA SER A 158 11.97 -6.37 -3.48
C SER A 158 10.77 -6.56 -2.56
N ILE A 159 11.02 -6.70 -1.27
CA ILE A 159 9.99 -6.82 -0.23
C ILE A 159 10.10 -5.61 0.68
N THR A 160 9.00 -4.94 0.94
CA THR A 160 8.91 -3.81 1.88
C THR A 160 7.88 -4.12 2.95
N TYR A 161 8.29 -4.10 4.20
CA TYR A 161 7.44 -4.23 5.38
C TYR A 161 7.19 -2.87 6.00
N LEU A 162 5.97 -2.63 6.48
CA LEU A 162 5.54 -1.39 7.10
C LEU A 162 5.22 -1.64 8.57
N SER A 163 5.72 -0.75 9.42
CA SER A 163 5.43 -0.71 10.85
C SER A 163 5.10 0.72 11.30
N SER A 164 4.62 0.89 12.53
CA SER A 164 4.30 2.20 13.11
C SER A 164 3.36 3.04 12.25
N ILE A 165 2.39 2.40 11.57
CA ILE A 165 1.53 3.03 10.56
C ILE A 165 0.59 4.04 11.20
N LYS A 166 0.63 5.30 10.72
CA LYS A 166 -0.32 6.37 11.05
C LYS A 166 -1.00 6.84 9.77
N ARG A 167 -2.32 7.10 9.83
CA ARG A 167 -3.14 7.49 8.66
C ARG A 167 -3.70 8.89 8.84
N ASN A 168 -3.90 9.55 7.70
CA ASN A 168 -4.63 10.82 7.57
C ASN A 168 -4.09 11.89 8.52
N GLN A 169 -2.74 11.97 8.62
CA GLN A 169 -2.08 12.98 9.44
C GLN A 169 -1.99 14.30 8.67
N LYS A 170 -1.99 15.42 9.40
CA LYS A 170 -1.70 16.73 8.79
C LYS A 170 -0.27 16.73 8.27
N LEU A 171 -0.11 16.89 6.96
CA LEU A 171 1.19 16.91 6.30
C LEU A 171 1.78 18.32 6.26
N LYS A 172 3.11 18.40 6.28
CA LYS A 172 3.83 19.67 6.07
C LYS A 172 3.72 20.09 4.60
N GLU A 173 3.66 21.38 4.35
CA GLU A 173 3.76 21.92 3.01
C GLU A 173 5.08 21.52 2.34
N ASN A 174 5.06 21.42 1.03
CA ASN A 174 6.24 21.14 0.21
C ASN A 174 6.96 19.79 0.49
N LEU A 175 6.31 18.87 1.19
CA LEU A 175 6.90 17.58 1.58
C LEU A 175 7.36 16.74 0.37
N PHE A 176 6.70 16.89 -0.78
CA PHE A 176 6.93 16.12 -1.99
C PHE A 176 7.62 16.91 -3.11
N LEU A 177 8.23 18.04 -2.77
CA LEU A 177 9.08 18.79 -3.71
C LEU A 177 10.32 17.96 -4.05
N LEU A 178 10.60 17.85 -5.34
CA LEU A 178 11.79 17.13 -5.79
C LEU A 178 13.05 17.92 -5.41
N PRO A 179 14.08 17.25 -4.86
CA PRO A 179 15.34 17.90 -4.55
C PRO A 179 16.07 18.29 -5.83
N GLN A 180 16.76 19.42 -5.81
CA GLN A 180 17.59 19.84 -6.93
C GLN A 180 18.85 18.97 -7.04
N LYS A 181 19.30 18.76 -8.29
CA LYS A 181 20.61 18.22 -8.58
C LYS A 181 21.62 19.29 -8.20
N LYS A 182 22.48 19.02 -7.23
CA LYS A 182 23.63 19.89 -6.96
C LYS A 182 24.75 19.59 -7.94
#